data_dd8b82039f7330385a4e3f8232cd8709
#
_entry.id   dd8b82039f7330385a4e3f8232cd8709
#
_cell.length_a   1.000
_cell.length_b   1.000
_cell.length_c   1.000
_cell.angle_alpha   90.00
_cell.angle_beta   90.00
_cell.angle_gamma   90.00
#
_symmetry.space_group_name_H-M   'P 1'
#
loop_
_entity.id
_entity.type
_entity.pdbx_description
1 polymer ?
#
loop_
_entity_poly.entity_id
_entity_poly.type
_entity_poly.pdbx_seq_one_letter_code
_entity_poly.pdbx_strand_id
1 'polypeptide(L)'
;MDVARFGESKGFEQNHIINNLWQYRDYVIRSFNEDKPFNRFIVEQLAGDVVGRGNPAVEIGTAFLVCGAYDSVGNQDETQQKIIRANTLDDLITATSNAFLGMTVNCARCHHHK
;
A
#
# COMPACT_ATOMS: atom_id res chain seq x y z
N MET A 1 9.28 -6.83 -3.51
CA MET A 1 8.76 -6.39 -2.20
C MET A 1 9.09 -4.92 -1.91
N ASP A 2 10.26 -4.43 -2.29
CA ASP A 2 10.70 -3.03 -2.04
C ASP A 2 9.75 -1.99 -2.66
N VAL A 3 9.32 -2.22 -3.90
CA VAL A 3 8.34 -1.34 -4.58
C VAL A 3 7.02 -1.24 -3.81
N ALA A 4 6.59 -2.32 -3.15
CA ALA A 4 5.42 -2.31 -2.28
C ALA A 4 5.70 -1.70 -0.89
N ARG A 5 6.95 -1.33 -0.60
CA ARG A 5 7.41 -0.84 0.72
C ARG A 5 7.10 -1.84 1.85
N PHE A 6 7.16 -3.14 1.51
CA PHE A 6 6.80 -4.20 2.45
C PHE A 6 7.72 -4.21 3.67
N GLY A 7 7.12 -4.08 4.84
CA GLY A 7 7.77 -4.25 6.13
C GLY A 7 6.83 -4.95 7.10
N GLU A 8 7.32 -5.88 7.89
CA GLU A 8 6.49 -6.60 8.88
C GLU A 8 6.25 -5.77 10.15
N SER A 9 6.51 -4.47 10.09
CA SER A 9 6.23 -3.51 11.16
C SER A 9 5.76 -2.17 10.59
N LYS A 10 5.09 -1.38 11.43
CA LYS A 10 4.52 -0.08 11.02
C LYS A 10 5.56 1.02 10.84
N GLY A 11 6.80 0.81 11.29
CA GLY A 11 7.80 1.86 11.37
C GLY A 11 7.45 2.92 12.42
N PHE A 12 8.05 4.10 12.29
CA PHE A 12 7.91 5.22 13.24
C PHE A 12 8.31 4.88 14.67
N GLU A 13 7.95 5.74 15.62
CA GLU A 13 8.41 5.67 17.00
C GLU A 13 8.03 4.37 17.72
N GLN A 14 6.85 3.86 17.49
CA GLN A 14 6.36 2.66 18.19
C GLN A 14 6.70 1.35 17.46
N ASN A 15 6.96 1.41 16.18
CA ASN A 15 7.38 0.28 15.36
C ASN A 15 6.65 -1.04 15.65
N HIS A 16 5.33 -0.99 15.78
CA HIS A 16 4.51 -2.17 16.07
C HIS A 16 4.59 -3.21 14.94
N ILE A 17 4.74 -4.48 15.32
CA ILE A 17 4.74 -5.61 14.39
C ILE A 17 3.35 -5.78 13.77
N ILE A 18 3.31 -6.04 12.46
CA ILE A 18 2.11 -6.38 11.70
C ILE A 18 2.08 -7.90 11.49
N ASN A 19 1.44 -8.61 12.40
CA ASN A 19 1.50 -10.08 12.47
C ASN A 19 0.98 -10.81 11.22
N ASN A 20 0.11 -10.18 10.41
CA ASN A 20 -0.58 -10.85 9.30
C ASN A 20 -0.08 -10.42 7.91
N LEU A 21 0.90 -9.53 7.82
CA LEU A 21 1.34 -9.00 6.52
C LEU A 21 2.12 -10.02 5.69
N TRP A 22 2.67 -11.07 6.31
CA TRP A 22 3.31 -12.19 5.61
C TRP A 22 2.39 -12.82 4.55
N GLN A 23 1.07 -12.79 4.72
CA GLN A 23 0.10 -13.30 3.75
C GLN A 23 0.18 -12.56 2.40
N TYR A 24 0.46 -11.26 2.44
CA TYR A 24 0.70 -10.49 1.21
C TYR A 24 1.99 -10.93 0.51
N ARG A 25 3.07 -11.15 1.25
CA ARG A 25 4.32 -11.70 0.69
C ARG A 25 4.06 -13.02 -0.02
N ASP A 26 3.33 -13.92 0.63
CA ASP A 26 3.01 -15.24 0.08
C ASP A 26 2.07 -15.12 -1.15
N TYR A 27 1.13 -14.16 -1.14
CA TYR A 27 0.32 -13.82 -2.31
C TYR A 27 1.19 -13.39 -3.50
N VAL A 28 2.17 -12.52 -3.28
CA VAL A 28 3.07 -12.06 -4.35
C VAL A 28 3.88 -13.24 -4.91
N ILE A 29 4.49 -14.05 -4.04
CA ILE A 29 5.27 -15.23 -4.44
C ILE A 29 4.40 -16.19 -5.25
N ARG A 30 3.20 -16.50 -4.78
CA ARG A 30 2.26 -17.37 -5.48
C ARG A 30 1.85 -16.80 -6.83
N SER A 31 1.55 -15.52 -6.91
CA SER A 31 1.15 -14.86 -8.15
C SER A 31 2.22 -14.96 -9.25
N PHE A 32 3.49 -14.83 -8.90
CA PHE A 32 4.61 -15.02 -9.83
C PHE A 32 4.82 -16.49 -10.19
N ASN A 33 4.73 -17.41 -9.24
CA ASN A 33 4.89 -18.83 -9.49
C ASN A 33 3.79 -19.41 -10.41
N GLU A 34 2.58 -18.85 -10.32
CA GLU A 34 1.42 -19.22 -11.13
C GLU A 34 1.35 -18.47 -12.48
N ASP A 35 2.33 -17.62 -12.76
CA ASP A 35 2.35 -16.75 -13.95
C ASP A 35 1.05 -15.97 -14.11
N LYS A 36 0.56 -15.39 -13.00
CA LYS A 36 -0.68 -14.60 -12.99
C LYS A 36 -0.59 -13.46 -14.00
N PRO A 37 -1.60 -13.28 -14.89
CA PRO A 37 -1.62 -12.17 -15.83
C PRO A 37 -1.45 -10.82 -15.12
N PHE A 38 -0.52 -10.00 -15.63
CA PHE A 38 -0.09 -8.76 -14.95
C PHE A 38 -1.23 -7.76 -14.74
N ASN A 39 -2.14 -7.65 -15.70
CA ASN A 39 -3.35 -6.82 -15.56
C ASN A 39 -4.21 -7.28 -14.37
N ARG A 40 -4.38 -8.59 -14.20
CA ARG A 40 -5.10 -9.15 -13.05
C ARG A 40 -4.37 -8.90 -11.75
N PHE A 41 -3.05 -9.07 -11.74
CA PHE A 41 -2.21 -8.79 -10.58
C PHE A 41 -2.35 -7.33 -10.11
N ILE A 42 -2.37 -6.35 -11.04
CA ILE A 42 -2.60 -4.93 -10.71
C ILE A 42 -3.98 -4.72 -10.12
N VAL A 43 -5.03 -5.26 -10.75
CA VAL A 43 -6.41 -5.10 -10.28
C VAL A 43 -6.58 -5.68 -8.87
N GLU A 44 -6.02 -6.83 -8.58
CA GLU A 44 -6.08 -7.45 -7.27
C GLU A 44 -5.32 -6.64 -6.20
N GLN A 45 -4.26 -5.93 -6.56
CA GLN A 45 -3.52 -5.07 -5.64
C GLN A 45 -4.21 -3.73 -5.35
N LEU A 46 -5.01 -3.21 -6.27
CA LEU A 46 -5.69 -1.93 -6.10
C LEU A 46 -7.14 -2.07 -5.62
N ALA A 47 -7.78 -3.20 -5.92
CA ALA A 47 -9.19 -3.42 -5.66
C ALA A 47 -9.51 -4.90 -5.34
N GLY A 48 -8.56 -5.63 -4.77
CA GLY A 48 -8.71 -7.05 -4.42
C GLY A 48 -9.87 -7.31 -3.48
N ASP A 49 -10.12 -6.42 -2.54
CA ASP A 49 -11.26 -6.43 -1.62
C ASP A 49 -12.60 -6.34 -2.34
N VAL A 50 -12.67 -5.63 -3.46
CA VAL A 50 -13.88 -5.48 -4.29
C VAL A 50 -14.06 -6.66 -5.24
N VAL A 51 -12.99 -7.03 -5.96
CA VAL A 51 -13.08 -8.09 -6.98
C VAL A 51 -13.01 -9.50 -6.42
N GLY A 52 -12.47 -9.66 -5.21
CA GLY A 52 -12.33 -10.94 -4.51
C GLY A 52 -13.66 -11.53 -4.03
N ARG A 53 -14.63 -10.68 -3.70
CA ARG A 53 -15.99 -11.07 -3.28
C ARG A 53 -16.01 -12.14 -2.20
N GLY A 54 -15.17 -11.98 -1.17
CA GLY A 54 -15.04 -12.95 -0.06
C GLY A 54 -14.02 -14.05 -0.31
N ASN A 55 -13.22 -13.96 -1.37
CA ASN A 55 -12.07 -14.84 -1.59
C ASN A 55 -10.78 -14.24 -1.00
N PRO A 56 -10.32 -14.73 0.18
CA PRO A 56 -9.16 -14.17 0.85
C PRO A 56 -7.87 -14.25 0.00
N ALA A 57 -7.76 -15.24 -0.89
CA ALA A 57 -6.61 -15.42 -1.75
C ALA A 57 -6.47 -14.31 -2.81
N VAL A 58 -7.55 -13.57 -3.09
CA VAL A 58 -7.59 -12.42 -3.99
C VAL A 58 -7.53 -11.12 -3.18
N GLU A 59 -8.35 -11.03 -2.13
CA GLU A 59 -8.49 -9.83 -1.29
C GLU A 59 -7.19 -9.40 -0.65
N ILE A 60 -6.32 -10.36 -0.29
CA ILE A 60 -5.01 -10.08 0.30
C ILE A 60 -4.11 -9.25 -0.63
N GLY A 61 -4.34 -9.24 -1.94
CA GLY A 61 -3.62 -8.38 -2.87
C GLY A 61 -3.72 -6.91 -2.50
N THR A 62 -4.87 -6.46 -2.00
CA THR A 62 -5.10 -5.06 -1.58
C THR A 62 -4.20 -4.61 -0.42
N ALA A 63 -3.56 -5.55 0.28
CA ALA A 63 -2.57 -5.21 1.30
C ALA A 63 -1.38 -4.41 0.75
N PHE A 64 -1.14 -4.40 -0.59
CA PHE A 64 -0.22 -3.46 -1.24
C PHE A 64 -0.39 -2.03 -0.77
N LEU A 65 -1.63 -1.57 -0.61
CA LEU A 65 -1.94 -0.20 -0.21
C LEU A 65 -1.54 0.12 1.24
N VAL A 66 -1.41 -0.90 2.10
CA VAL A 66 -1.12 -0.73 3.53
C VAL A 66 0.24 -1.26 3.96
N CYS A 67 1.09 -1.68 3.01
CA CYS A 67 2.44 -2.16 3.31
C CYS A 67 3.40 -1.08 3.81
N GLY A 68 3.14 0.19 3.48
CA GLY A 68 4.00 1.31 3.83
C GLY A 68 4.04 1.60 5.32
N ALA A 69 5.05 2.36 5.71
CA ALA A 69 5.15 2.87 7.08
C ALA A 69 3.92 3.72 7.43
N TYR A 70 3.41 3.56 8.63
CA TYR A 70 2.20 4.24 9.09
C TYR A 70 2.38 4.76 10.51
N ASP A 71 2.18 6.07 10.68
CA ASP A 71 2.15 6.69 12.00
C ASP A 71 0.85 6.31 12.72
N SER A 72 1.00 5.49 13.76
CA SER A 72 -0.11 5.03 14.62
C SER A 72 -0.19 5.77 15.96
N VAL A 73 0.69 6.74 16.18
CA VAL A 73 0.66 7.56 17.40
C VAL A 73 -0.50 8.54 17.27
N GLY A 74 -1.56 8.28 18.02
CA GLY A 74 -2.71 9.19 18.08
C GLY A 74 -2.30 10.55 18.63
N ASN A 75 -2.40 11.59 17.83
CA ASN A 75 -2.25 12.96 18.28
C ASN A 75 -3.64 13.53 18.56
N GLN A 76 -3.79 14.25 19.70
CA GLN A 76 -5.05 14.91 20.06
C GLN A 76 -5.28 16.21 19.25
N ASP A 77 -4.21 16.76 18.65
CA ASP A 77 -4.31 17.93 17.78
C ASP A 77 -4.94 17.55 16.43
N GLU A 78 -6.08 18.12 16.12
CA GLU A 78 -6.82 17.92 14.88
C GLU A 78 -6.01 18.29 13.65
N THR A 79 -5.17 19.31 13.73
CA THR A 79 -4.29 19.74 12.62
C THR A 79 -3.26 18.66 12.31
N GLN A 80 -2.65 18.08 13.34
CA GLN A 80 -1.70 16.99 13.18
C GLN A 80 -2.35 15.72 12.61
N GLN A 81 -3.56 15.39 13.04
CA GLN A 81 -4.30 14.26 12.46
C GLN A 81 -4.55 14.45 10.95
N LYS A 82 -4.92 15.65 10.53
CA LYS A 82 -5.10 15.98 9.11
C LYS A 82 -3.79 15.89 8.32
N ILE A 83 -2.68 16.32 8.91
CA ILE A 83 -1.35 16.20 8.29
C ILE A 83 -0.95 14.74 8.13
N ILE A 84 -1.09 13.91 9.16
CA ILE A 84 -0.82 12.48 9.13
C ILE A 84 -1.67 11.80 8.04
N ARG A 85 -2.97 12.12 7.97
CA ARG A 85 -3.85 11.59 6.93
C ARG A 85 -3.43 12.01 5.53
N ALA A 86 -3.07 13.28 5.34
CA ALA A 86 -2.60 13.80 4.06
C ALA A 86 -1.28 13.11 3.63
N ASN A 87 -0.36 12.90 4.55
CA ASN A 87 0.89 12.18 4.29
C ASN A 87 0.64 10.72 3.90
N THR A 88 -0.29 10.03 4.58
CA THR A 88 -0.67 8.66 4.24
C THR A 88 -1.25 8.56 2.82
N LEU A 89 -2.15 9.48 2.45
CA LEU A 89 -2.74 9.50 1.11
C LEU A 89 -1.70 9.80 0.03
N ASP A 90 -0.80 10.74 0.28
CA ASP A 90 0.30 11.09 -0.63
C ASP A 90 1.23 9.90 -0.87
N ASP A 91 1.56 9.17 0.19
CA ASP A 91 2.37 7.96 0.12
C ASP A 91 1.68 6.84 -0.70
N LEU A 92 0.39 6.61 -0.49
CA LEU A 92 -0.40 5.64 -1.27
C LEU A 92 -0.41 5.98 -2.77
N ILE A 93 -0.66 7.24 -3.10
CA ILE A 93 -0.69 7.72 -4.50
C ILE A 93 0.71 7.58 -5.12
N THR A 94 1.74 8.00 -4.41
CA THR A 94 3.14 7.93 -4.86
C THR A 94 3.56 6.49 -5.11
N ALA A 95 3.31 5.59 -4.17
CA ALA A 95 3.65 4.18 -4.33
C ALA A 95 2.92 3.52 -5.50
N THR A 96 1.63 3.78 -5.64
CA THR A 96 0.81 3.26 -6.73
C THR A 96 1.32 3.73 -8.09
N SER A 97 1.61 5.03 -8.21
CA SER A 97 2.10 5.62 -9.44
C SER A 97 3.49 5.13 -9.83
N ASN A 98 4.39 5.01 -8.86
CA ASN A 98 5.73 4.48 -9.09
C ASN A 98 5.68 3.00 -9.50
N ALA A 99 4.86 2.20 -8.81
CA ALA A 99 4.78 0.77 -9.03
C ALA A 99 4.18 0.38 -10.39
N PHE A 100 3.09 1.05 -10.79
CA PHE A 100 2.28 0.61 -11.93
C PHE A 100 2.35 1.53 -13.14
N LEU A 101 2.70 2.79 -12.97
CA LEU A 101 2.78 3.77 -14.06
C LEU A 101 4.22 4.22 -14.35
N GLY A 102 5.18 3.93 -13.47
CA GLY A 102 6.54 4.44 -13.58
C GLY A 102 6.61 5.97 -13.51
N MET A 103 5.62 6.60 -12.86
CA MET A 103 5.47 8.05 -12.80
C MET A 103 5.74 8.59 -11.40
N THR A 104 6.47 9.70 -11.32
CA THR A 104 6.70 10.44 -10.09
C THR A 104 5.62 11.52 -9.93
N VAL A 105 4.57 11.24 -9.16
CA VAL A 105 3.43 12.17 -8.99
C VAL A 105 3.44 12.96 -7.70
N ASN A 106 4.35 12.66 -6.77
CA ASN A 106 4.45 13.31 -5.47
C ASN A 106 4.63 14.84 -5.54
N CYS A 107 5.21 15.37 -6.62
CA CYS A 107 5.32 16.81 -6.85
C CYS A 107 3.95 17.50 -6.98
N ALA A 108 2.93 16.78 -7.45
CA ALA A 108 1.57 17.30 -7.63
C ALA A 108 0.87 17.64 -6.31
N ARG A 109 1.40 17.19 -5.17
CA ARG A 109 0.91 17.58 -3.85
C ARG A 109 0.96 19.09 -3.61
N CYS A 110 1.98 19.77 -4.13
CA CYS A 110 2.23 21.18 -3.85
C CYS A 110 1.97 22.10 -5.05
N HIS A 111 2.03 21.59 -6.28
CA HIS A 111 1.83 22.38 -7.50
C HIS A 111 1.32 21.50 -8.65
N HIS A 112 0.76 22.16 -9.67
CA HIS A 112 0.33 21.46 -10.88
C HIS A 112 1.52 20.82 -11.60
N HIS A 113 1.37 19.56 -11.99
CA HIS A 113 2.30 18.87 -12.86
C HIS A 113 1.97 19.29 -14.31
N LYS A 114 2.95 19.89 -15.01
CA LYS A 114 2.83 20.20 -16.44
C LYS A 114 3.24 19.00 -17.28
#